data_c059ea4ddefcdd09f233349a41708718
#
_entry.id   c059ea4ddefcdd09f233349a41708718
#
_cell.length_a   1.000
_cell.length_b   1.000
_cell.length_c   1.000
_cell.angle_alpha   90.00
_cell.angle_beta   90.00
_cell.angle_gamma   90.00
#
_symmetry.space_group_name_H-M   'P 1'
#
loop_
_entity.id
_entity.type
_entity.pdbx_description
1 polymer ?
#
loop_
_entity_poly.entity_id
_entity_poly.type
_entity_poly.pdbx_seq_one_letter_code
_entity_poly.pdbx_strand_id
1 'polypeptide(L)'
;MRLPSPLVVALAALTLGGVPSAAAQTMEPMSYSNAPIGLNFLIAGYSHQWGNVLADPSLPVRDVEASVDAGNLAYSRIIDVWGQSGSLAMVVPYAWLSASGEVFEQARSTSRTGLADTSMRLSVNLYGAPALSLQEFAKYQQDTIVGVSLFVTAPTGQYDPNRLINIGTNRWSLKPELGVSKALGAWTLEAAAGVTFYTDNDAFAGNGVRRQDPLYSVQAHAIYNLNPTLWAALDGTYYTGGRTTVNGVIGDDLQRNSRWGGTLAYSIDRLNSLKLYYSSGLAARTGTDFQIVGLAWQHRWGLGL
;
A
#
# COMPACT_ATOMS: atom_id res chain seq x y z
N MET A 1 -33.19 25.01 -4.01
CA MET A 1 -33.08 24.11 -2.84
C MET A 1 -31.91 23.18 -3.12
N ARG A 2 -30.69 23.52 -2.66
CA ARG A 2 -29.50 22.69 -2.84
C ARG A 2 -29.56 21.61 -1.79
N LEU A 3 -29.61 20.35 -2.23
CA LEU A 3 -29.49 19.20 -1.35
C LEU A 3 -28.16 19.28 -0.62
N PRO A 4 -28.10 18.99 0.69
CA PRO A 4 -26.84 18.95 1.41
C PRO A 4 -25.94 17.92 0.75
N SER A 5 -24.71 18.31 0.47
CA SER A 5 -23.68 17.42 -0.09
C SER A 5 -23.59 16.18 0.80
N PRO A 6 -23.80 14.98 0.26
CA PRO A 6 -23.64 13.77 1.06
C PRO A 6 -22.20 13.71 1.55
N LEU A 7 -22.04 13.21 2.75
CA LEU A 7 -20.76 12.99 3.41
C LEU A 7 -19.94 11.98 2.57
N VAL A 8 -19.25 12.46 1.55
CA VAL A 8 -18.20 11.68 0.86
C VAL A 8 -17.04 11.63 1.83
N VAL A 9 -17.13 10.74 2.80
CA VAL A 9 -15.98 10.41 3.64
C VAL A 9 -15.07 9.56 2.77
N ALA A 10 -13.92 10.13 2.45
CA ALA A 10 -12.85 9.41 1.79
C ALA A 10 -12.66 8.05 2.46
N LEU A 11 -12.70 7.01 1.67
CA LEU A 11 -12.25 5.69 2.10
C LEU A 11 -10.78 5.86 2.46
N ALA A 12 -10.43 5.78 3.74
CA ALA A 12 -9.04 5.69 4.14
C ALA A 12 -8.50 4.42 3.47
N ALA A 13 -7.80 4.61 2.37
CA ALA A 13 -7.27 3.52 1.59
C ALA A 13 -6.03 2.98 2.31
N LEU A 14 -6.20 1.90 3.03
CA LEU A 14 -5.09 1.10 3.54
C LEU A 14 -4.82 0.02 2.52
N THR A 15 -3.66 0.08 1.90
CA THR A 15 -3.26 -0.95 0.95
C THR A 15 -2.93 -2.24 1.67
N LEU A 16 -3.45 -3.24 1.08
CA LEU A 16 -3.36 -4.61 1.49
C LEU A 16 -2.24 -5.28 0.71
N GLY A 17 -0.99 -4.83 0.94
CA GLY A 17 0.19 -5.39 0.29
C GLY A 17 0.77 -6.54 1.12
N GLY A 18 0.70 -7.73 0.60
CA GLY A 18 1.23 -8.93 1.25
C GLY A 18 2.28 -9.64 0.41
N VAL A 19 3.43 -9.02 0.14
CA VAL A 19 4.70 -9.70 -0.24
C VAL A 19 5.85 -8.70 -0.07
N PRO A 20 7.08 -9.15 0.21
CA PRO A 20 8.19 -8.30 0.73
C PRO A 20 8.63 -7.11 -0.13
N SER A 21 8.16 -6.94 -1.34
CA SER A 21 8.49 -5.79 -2.19
C SER A 21 7.29 -4.87 -2.48
N ALA A 22 6.09 -5.20 -2.00
CA ALA A 22 4.84 -4.54 -2.42
C ALA A 22 4.57 -3.19 -1.73
N ALA A 23 5.15 -2.91 -0.56
CA ALA A 23 4.84 -1.69 0.19
C ALA A 23 5.21 -0.38 -0.54
N ALA A 24 6.22 -0.40 -1.42
CA ALA A 24 6.58 0.74 -2.26
C ALA A 24 5.76 0.83 -3.56
N GLN A 25 5.00 -0.21 -3.88
CA GLN A 25 4.31 -0.39 -5.17
C GLN A 25 2.79 -0.26 -5.06
N THR A 26 2.29 -0.01 -3.87
CA THR A 26 0.86 0.09 -3.60
C THR A 26 0.30 1.43 -4.05
N MET A 27 -0.84 1.39 -4.73
CA MET A 27 -1.56 2.54 -5.21
C MET A 27 -2.73 2.83 -4.27
N GLU A 28 -2.76 4.04 -3.69
CA GLU A 28 -3.77 4.42 -2.70
C GLU A 28 -4.47 5.72 -3.05
N PRO A 29 -5.48 5.68 -3.92
CA PRO A 29 -6.29 6.88 -4.17
C PRO A 29 -7.03 7.32 -2.89
N MET A 30 -7.27 8.61 -2.74
CA MET A 30 -7.88 9.26 -1.57
C MET A 30 -7.01 9.25 -0.30
N SER A 31 -5.69 9.08 -0.45
CA SER A 31 -4.74 9.08 0.68
C SER A 31 -4.63 10.42 1.38
N TYR A 32 -4.83 11.51 0.65
CA TYR A 32 -4.75 12.89 1.13
C TYR A 32 -6.13 13.54 1.04
N SER A 33 -7.03 13.09 1.89
CA SER A 33 -8.38 13.62 2.01
C SER A 33 -8.69 13.97 3.47
N ASN A 34 -9.64 14.89 3.69
CA ASN A 34 -10.08 15.22 5.03
C ASN A 34 -11.18 14.28 5.53
N ALA A 35 -11.21 14.07 6.84
CA ALA A 35 -12.25 13.30 7.51
C ALA A 35 -12.48 13.84 8.93
N PRO A 36 -13.67 13.65 9.52
CA PRO A 36 -13.97 14.11 10.89
C PRO A 36 -13.08 13.45 11.93
N ILE A 37 -12.60 14.23 12.89
CA ILE A 37 -11.76 13.78 13.99
C ILE A 37 -12.50 12.76 14.87
N GLY A 38 -11.82 11.68 15.26
CA GLY A 38 -12.38 10.63 16.11
C GLY A 38 -13.11 9.52 15.34
N LEU A 39 -13.20 9.62 14.01
CA LEU A 39 -13.72 8.56 13.16
C LEU A 39 -12.74 7.39 13.15
N ASN A 40 -13.28 6.17 13.28
CA ASN A 40 -12.53 4.92 13.25
C ASN A 40 -12.95 4.09 12.05
N PHE A 41 -12.03 3.27 11.56
CA PHE A 41 -12.25 2.35 10.45
C PHE A 41 -11.66 0.98 10.77
N LEU A 42 -12.45 -0.05 10.53
CA LEU A 42 -12.00 -1.43 10.44
C LEU A 42 -12.12 -1.87 8.98
N ILE A 43 -11.06 -2.45 8.45
CA ILE A 43 -11.01 -2.89 7.06
C ILE A 43 -10.62 -4.36 7.04
N ALA A 44 -11.43 -5.18 6.37
CA ALA A 44 -11.11 -6.55 6.06
C ALA A 44 -11.02 -6.70 4.54
N GLY A 45 -9.91 -7.24 4.07
CA GLY A 45 -9.67 -7.36 2.65
C GLY A 45 -9.07 -8.69 2.26
N TYR A 46 -9.26 -9.02 1.00
CA TYR A 46 -8.64 -10.15 0.34
C TYR A 46 -8.05 -9.70 -0.99
N SER A 47 -6.87 -10.21 -1.32
CA SER A 47 -6.25 -10.02 -2.63
C SER A 47 -5.64 -11.29 -3.16
N HIS A 48 -5.72 -11.45 -4.48
CA HIS A 48 -5.02 -12.47 -5.24
C HIS A 48 -3.97 -11.78 -6.12
N GLN A 49 -2.74 -12.25 -6.05
CA GLN A 49 -1.59 -11.73 -6.80
C GLN A 49 -0.95 -12.89 -7.56
N TRP A 50 -0.60 -12.65 -8.82
CA TRP A 50 0.06 -13.66 -9.65
C TRP A 50 1.00 -13.01 -10.65
N GLY A 51 2.06 -13.72 -11.03
CA GLY A 51 3.04 -13.28 -12.02
C GLY A 51 4.47 -13.63 -11.66
N ASN A 52 5.39 -13.06 -12.42
CA ASN A 52 6.81 -13.29 -12.23
C ASN A 52 7.33 -12.52 -11.02
N VAL A 53 8.08 -13.19 -10.18
CA VAL A 53 8.74 -12.64 -9.01
C VAL A 53 10.24 -12.59 -9.27
N LEU A 54 10.85 -11.41 -9.05
CA LEU A 54 12.30 -11.34 -9.06
C LEU A 54 12.85 -12.08 -7.85
N ALA A 55 13.57 -13.16 -8.11
CA ALA A 55 14.46 -13.72 -7.11
C ALA A 55 15.67 -12.81 -6.92
N ASP A 56 16.23 -12.76 -5.71
CA ASP A 56 17.48 -12.06 -5.46
C ASP A 56 18.59 -12.67 -6.34
N PRO A 57 19.36 -11.86 -7.11
CA PRO A 57 20.37 -12.38 -8.04
C PRO A 57 21.48 -13.21 -7.38
N SER A 58 21.66 -13.09 -6.08
CA SER A 58 22.60 -13.90 -5.31
C SER A 58 22.12 -15.32 -5.02
N LEU A 59 20.83 -15.58 -5.23
CA LEU A 59 20.24 -16.91 -5.05
C LEU A 59 20.32 -17.71 -6.34
N PRO A 60 20.51 -19.03 -6.25
CA PRO A 60 20.56 -19.92 -7.41
C PRO A 60 19.14 -20.24 -7.93
N VAL A 61 18.31 -19.20 -8.12
CA VAL A 61 16.89 -19.32 -8.47
C VAL A 61 16.60 -18.50 -9.71
N ARG A 62 15.89 -19.05 -10.69
CA ARG A 62 15.50 -18.42 -11.94
C ARG A 62 14.03 -18.70 -12.26
N ASP A 63 13.44 -17.85 -13.11
CA ASP A 63 12.10 -18.03 -13.68
C ASP A 63 11.04 -18.30 -12.61
N VAL A 64 11.04 -17.47 -11.56
CA VAL A 64 10.13 -17.64 -10.44
C VAL A 64 8.76 -17.06 -10.78
N GLU A 65 7.78 -17.94 -10.90
CA GLU A 65 6.38 -17.58 -10.90
C GLU A 65 5.79 -17.78 -9.50
N ALA A 66 5.02 -16.80 -9.05
CA ALA A 66 4.34 -16.89 -7.77
C ALA A 66 2.86 -16.53 -7.87
N SER A 67 2.08 -17.20 -7.04
CA SER A 67 0.70 -16.88 -6.74
C SER A 67 0.57 -16.66 -5.24
N VAL A 68 0.00 -15.53 -4.85
CA VAL A 68 -0.17 -15.16 -3.45
C VAL A 68 -1.62 -14.75 -3.21
N ASP A 69 -2.28 -15.47 -2.33
CA ASP A 69 -3.53 -15.06 -1.72
C ASP A 69 -3.21 -14.35 -0.40
N ALA A 70 -3.81 -13.21 -0.14
CA ALA A 70 -3.60 -12.48 1.10
C ALA A 70 -4.91 -12.01 1.72
N GLY A 71 -5.11 -12.37 2.97
CA GLY A 71 -6.13 -11.79 3.85
C GLY A 71 -5.51 -10.66 4.68
N ASN A 72 -6.19 -9.54 4.81
CA ASN A 72 -5.67 -8.37 5.50
C ASN A 72 -6.70 -7.83 6.49
N LEU A 73 -6.26 -7.54 7.70
CA LEU A 73 -7.04 -6.82 8.68
C LEU A 73 -6.34 -5.49 8.98
N ALA A 74 -7.10 -4.40 8.87
CA ALA A 74 -6.55 -3.08 9.14
C ALA A 74 -7.47 -2.26 10.04
N TYR A 75 -6.85 -1.41 10.85
CA TYR A 75 -7.52 -0.42 11.67
C TYR A 75 -6.93 0.96 11.38
N SER A 76 -7.79 1.96 11.32
CA SER A 76 -7.38 3.36 11.20
C SER A 76 -8.24 4.26 12.08
N ARG A 77 -7.64 5.34 12.57
CA ARG A 77 -8.30 6.38 13.33
C ARG A 77 -7.89 7.76 12.85
N ILE A 78 -8.88 8.64 12.68
CA ILE A 78 -8.66 10.05 12.40
C ILE A 78 -8.37 10.79 13.70
N ILE A 79 -7.29 11.55 13.71
CA ILE A 79 -6.78 12.25 14.88
C ILE A 79 -6.57 13.73 14.57
N ASP A 80 -6.64 14.56 15.61
CA ASP A 80 -6.20 15.96 15.53
C ASP A 80 -4.69 16.04 15.78
N VAL A 81 -3.98 16.67 14.86
CA VAL A 81 -2.56 16.95 14.97
C VAL A 81 -2.36 18.45 14.78
N TRP A 82 -2.27 19.17 15.89
CA TRP A 82 -2.09 20.64 15.92
C TRP A 82 -3.14 21.41 15.10
N GLY A 83 -4.41 21.01 15.19
CA GLY A 83 -5.52 21.63 14.47
C GLY A 83 -5.66 21.20 13.01
N GLN A 84 -4.87 20.25 12.57
CA GLN A 84 -4.97 19.62 11.25
C GLN A 84 -5.43 18.15 11.37
N SER A 85 -6.15 17.69 10.37
CA SER A 85 -6.57 16.29 10.28
C SER A 85 -5.36 15.40 10.03
N GLY A 86 -5.22 14.36 10.82
CA GLY A 86 -4.24 13.31 10.63
C GLY A 86 -4.90 11.93 10.76
N SER A 87 -4.15 10.88 10.47
CA SER A 87 -4.61 9.49 10.66
C SER A 87 -3.48 8.60 11.16
N LEU A 88 -3.83 7.68 12.05
CA LEU A 88 -2.96 6.57 12.45
C LEU A 88 -3.62 5.28 11.97
N ALA A 89 -2.84 4.44 11.31
CA ALA A 89 -3.33 3.19 10.74
C ALA A 89 -2.34 2.06 10.94
N MET A 90 -2.86 0.82 11.02
CA MET A 90 -2.08 -0.41 11.12
C MET A 90 -2.75 -1.48 10.26
N VAL A 91 -1.91 -2.28 9.57
CA VAL A 91 -2.35 -3.41 8.74
C VAL A 91 -1.60 -4.66 9.17
N VAL A 92 -2.33 -5.74 9.39
CA VAL A 92 -1.79 -7.07 9.68
C VAL A 92 -2.18 -8.01 8.55
N PRO A 93 -1.26 -8.39 7.68
CA PRO A 93 -1.53 -9.28 6.56
C PRO A 93 -1.23 -10.73 6.92
N TYR A 94 -1.99 -11.65 6.33
CA TYR A 94 -1.76 -13.08 6.36
C TYR A 94 -1.76 -13.61 4.92
N ALA A 95 -0.75 -14.37 4.54
CA ALA A 95 -0.54 -14.78 3.15
C ALA A 95 -0.47 -16.29 2.99
N TRP A 96 -0.99 -16.75 1.85
CA TRP A 96 -0.82 -18.10 1.30
C TRP A 96 -0.07 -17.95 -0.02
N LEU A 97 1.19 -18.31 -0.03
CA LEU A 97 2.09 -18.18 -1.17
C LEU A 97 2.36 -19.56 -1.77
N SER A 98 2.25 -19.65 -3.08
CA SER A 98 2.76 -20.76 -3.88
C SER A 98 3.71 -20.21 -4.91
N ALA A 99 4.89 -20.82 -5.05
CA ALA A 99 5.89 -20.41 -6.02
C ALA A 99 6.52 -21.63 -6.69
N SER A 100 6.83 -21.48 -7.98
CA SER A 100 7.59 -22.42 -8.78
C SER A 100 8.70 -21.68 -9.53
N GLY A 101 9.78 -22.41 -9.84
CA GLY A 101 10.94 -21.86 -10.55
C GLY A 101 12.03 -22.89 -10.66
N GLU A 102 13.18 -22.48 -11.19
CA GLU A 102 14.35 -23.34 -11.29
C GLU A 102 15.34 -23.03 -10.16
N VAL A 103 15.77 -24.07 -9.44
CA VAL A 103 16.83 -24.00 -8.43
C VAL A 103 17.96 -24.93 -8.87
N PHE A 104 19.16 -24.36 -9.12
CA PHE A 104 20.27 -25.11 -9.74
C PHE A 104 19.84 -25.89 -11.00
N GLU A 105 19.11 -25.20 -11.90
CA GLU A 105 18.59 -25.79 -13.17
C GLU A 105 17.62 -26.96 -12.99
N GLN A 106 17.06 -27.12 -11.80
CA GLN A 106 16.02 -28.10 -11.50
C GLN A 106 14.71 -27.43 -11.17
N ALA A 107 13.64 -27.85 -11.82
CA ALA A 107 12.30 -27.37 -11.48
C ALA A 107 11.94 -27.70 -10.04
N ARG A 108 11.54 -26.69 -9.28
CA ARG A 108 11.14 -26.78 -7.88
C ARG A 108 9.87 -25.97 -7.63
N SER A 109 9.07 -26.47 -6.72
CA SER A 109 7.91 -25.72 -6.21
C SER A 109 7.93 -25.67 -4.69
N THR A 110 7.33 -24.63 -4.13
CA THR A 110 7.22 -24.46 -2.69
C THR A 110 5.93 -23.72 -2.35
N SER A 111 5.42 -23.96 -1.15
CA SER A 111 4.31 -23.17 -0.59
C SER A 111 4.69 -22.65 0.79
N ARG A 112 4.14 -21.49 1.14
CA ARG A 112 4.30 -20.84 2.46
C ARG A 112 2.96 -20.28 2.89
N THR A 113 2.70 -20.36 4.18
CA THR A 113 1.47 -19.81 4.76
C THR A 113 1.81 -19.19 6.10
N GLY A 114 1.36 -17.98 6.36
CA GLY A 114 1.57 -17.32 7.64
C GLY A 114 1.42 -15.81 7.61
N LEU A 115 1.72 -15.18 8.74
CA LEU A 115 1.72 -13.71 8.85
C LEU A 115 2.81 -13.11 7.97
N ALA A 116 2.46 -12.03 7.27
CA ALA A 116 3.43 -11.15 6.62
C ALA A 116 3.81 -9.98 7.54
N ASP A 117 4.70 -9.12 7.08
CA ASP A 117 5.19 -8.01 7.89
C ASP A 117 4.07 -6.99 8.13
N THR A 118 3.87 -6.63 9.40
CA THR A 118 2.89 -5.62 9.82
C THR A 118 3.36 -4.24 9.40
N SER A 119 2.45 -3.44 8.83
CA SER A 119 2.73 -2.06 8.47
C SER A 119 1.90 -1.08 9.27
N MET A 120 2.49 0.08 9.57
CA MET A 120 1.85 1.21 10.23
C MET A 120 2.02 2.45 9.38
N ARG A 121 1.03 3.35 9.42
CA ARG A 121 1.07 4.64 8.75
C ARG A 121 0.63 5.72 9.71
N LEU A 122 1.42 6.77 9.82
CA LEU A 122 1.03 8.06 10.37
C LEU A 122 0.94 9.06 9.22
N SER A 123 -0.20 9.72 9.07
CA SER A 123 -0.38 10.79 8.08
C SER A 123 -0.83 12.07 8.77
N VAL A 124 -0.35 13.19 8.29
CA VAL A 124 -0.77 14.53 8.74
C VAL A 124 -1.00 15.42 7.53
N ASN A 125 -2.17 15.98 7.42
CA ASN A 125 -2.45 16.99 6.42
C ASN A 125 -1.90 18.33 6.93
N LEU A 126 -0.90 18.88 6.26
CA LEU A 126 -0.24 20.12 6.67
C LEU A 126 -1.00 21.38 6.23
N TYR A 127 -1.81 21.25 5.17
CA TYR A 127 -2.58 22.34 4.58
C TYR A 127 -3.90 21.84 4.01
N GLY A 128 -4.94 22.63 4.12
CA GLY A 128 -6.23 22.46 3.44
C GLY A 128 -7.19 21.46 4.11
N ALA A 129 -6.79 20.78 5.18
CA ALA A 129 -7.63 19.81 5.87
C ALA A 129 -7.60 20.04 7.39
N PRO A 130 -8.34 21.05 7.89
CA PRO A 130 -8.43 21.32 9.31
C PRO A 130 -9.06 20.15 10.08
N ALA A 131 -8.68 20.02 11.35
CA ALA A 131 -9.28 19.07 12.28
C ALA A 131 -10.73 19.52 12.61
N LEU A 132 -11.72 18.79 12.09
CA LEU A 132 -13.13 19.17 12.16
C LEU A 132 -13.94 18.11 12.92
N SER A 133 -14.91 18.57 13.71
CA SER A 133 -16.00 17.72 14.20
C SER A 133 -16.89 17.26 13.03
N LEU A 134 -17.76 16.28 13.28
CA LEU A 134 -18.72 15.81 12.27
C LEU A 134 -19.65 16.95 11.77
N GLN A 135 -20.07 17.85 12.65
CA GLN A 135 -20.96 18.97 12.32
C GLN A 135 -20.25 20.02 11.44
N GLU A 136 -19.00 20.34 11.75
CA GLU A 136 -18.18 21.26 10.97
C GLU A 136 -17.82 20.66 9.62
N PHE A 137 -17.49 19.36 9.59
CA PHE A 137 -17.18 18.63 8.36
C PHE A 137 -18.34 18.61 7.35
N ALA A 138 -19.58 18.63 7.81
CA ALA A 138 -20.75 18.72 6.93
C ALA A 138 -20.79 20.00 6.09
N LYS A 139 -20.06 21.04 6.48
CA LYS A 139 -19.94 22.32 5.76
C LYS A 139 -18.61 22.46 5.03
N TYR A 140 -17.67 21.56 5.28
CA TYR A 140 -16.35 21.59 4.67
C TYR A 140 -16.42 21.25 3.18
N GLN A 141 -15.68 22.00 2.37
CA GLN A 141 -15.48 21.72 0.96
C GLN A 141 -13.98 21.56 0.72
N GLN A 142 -13.60 20.39 0.27
CA GLN A 142 -12.21 20.12 -0.06
C GLN A 142 -11.80 20.94 -1.28
N ASP A 143 -10.65 21.55 -1.20
CA ASP A 143 -9.98 22.21 -2.31
C ASP A 143 -8.60 21.56 -2.53
N THR A 144 -7.54 22.19 -2.07
CA THR A 144 -6.18 21.65 -2.13
C THR A 144 -5.78 21.15 -0.75
N ILE A 145 -5.29 19.93 -0.66
CA ILE A 145 -4.69 19.36 0.55
C ILE A 145 -3.23 19.04 0.24
N VAL A 146 -2.34 19.42 1.16
CA VAL A 146 -0.94 18.99 1.17
C VAL A 146 -0.69 18.24 2.47
N GLY A 147 -0.17 17.03 2.38
CA GLY A 147 0.05 16.19 3.54
C GLY A 147 1.35 15.40 3.46
N VAL A 148 1.78 14.91 4.62
CA VAL A 148 2.93 14.01 4.75
C VAL A 148 2.48 12.73 5.41
N SER A 149 3.13 11.64 5.04
CA SER A 149 2.91 10.33 5.64
C SER A 149 4.24 9.68 6.00
N LEU A 150 4.23 8.89 7.05
CA LEU A 150 5.34 8.02 7.43
C LEU A 150 4.82 6.59 7.51
N PHE A 151 5.31 5.75 6.63
CA PHE A 151 5.03 4.31 6.68
C PHE A 151 6.19 3.60 7.36
N VAL A 152 5.86 2.69 8.27
CA VAL A 152 6.81 1.83 8.98
C VAL A 152 6.36 0.40 8.80
N THR A 153 7.22 -0.46 8.27
CA THR A 153 6.97 -1.91 8.21
C THR A 153 7.90 -2.62 9.18
N ALA A 154 7.31 -3.39 10.08
CA ALA A 154 8.03 -4.16 11.08
C ALA A 154 8.24 -5.61 10.62
N PRO A 155 9.39 -6.24 10.90
CA PRO A 155 9.68 -7.62 10.51
C PRO A 155 8.96 -8.63 11.40
N THR A 156 7.64 -8.61 11.39
CA THR A 156 6.77 -9.49 12.18
C THR A 156 6.30 -10.74 11.41
N GLY A 157 6.59 -10.78 10.12
CA GLY A 157 6.22 -11.87 9.25
C GLY A 157 7.05 -13.13 9.47
N GLN A 158 6.52 -14.25 9.00
CA GLN A 158 7.24 -15.52 9.08
C GLN A 158 8.49 -15.50 8.20
N TYR A 159 9.63 -15.70 8.83
CA TYR A 159 10.93 -15.75 8.20
C TYR A 159 11.75 -16.95 8.70
N ASP A 160 12.36 -17.66 7.77
CA ASP A 160 13.29 -18.77 8.03
C ASP A 160 14.54 -18.54 7.15
N PRO A 161 15.71 -18.27 7.73
CA PRO A 161 16.94 -17.98 6.99
C PRO A 161 17.39 -19.14 6.08
N ASN A 162 16.98 -20.36 6.37
CA ASN A 162 17.34 -21.55 5.57
C ASN A 162 16.43 -21.75 4.35
N ARG A 163 15.49 -20.84 4.11
CA ARG A 163 14.56 -20.90 2.98
C ARG A 163 14.83 -19.80 1.96
N LEU A 164 14.77 -20.16 0.69
CA LEU A 164 14.97 -19.21 -0.40
C LEU A 164 13.79 -18.23 -0.57
N ILE A 165 12.58 -18.67 -0.21
CA ILE A 165 11.36 -17.87 -0.31
C ILE A 165 10.69 -17.77 1.06
N ASN A 166 10.47 -16.56 1.52
CA ASN A 166 9.87 -16.22 2.80
C ASN A 166 8.67 -15.27 2.62
N ILE A 167 7.75 -15.25 3.60
CA ILE A 167 6.62 -14.32 3.65
C ILE A 167 7.07 -13.00 4.27
N GLY A 168 7.83 -13.04 5.37
CA GLY A 168 8.42 -11.87 6.01
C GLY A 168 9.77 -11.49 5.41
N THR A 169 10.19 -10.25 5.60
CA THR A 169 11.44 -9.69 5.05
C THR A 169 12.62 -9.74 6.01
N ASN A 170 12.35 -9.99 7.29
CA ASN A 170 13.34 -9.95 8.38
C ASN A 170 14.12 -8.62 8.47
N ARG A 171 13.48 -7.50 8.15
CA ARG A 171 14.06 -6.16 8.24
C ARG A 171 12.98 -5.10 8.38
N TRP A 172 13.32 -3.99 8.96
CA TRP A 172 12.47 -2.81 8.99
C TRP A 172 12.50 -2.07 7.66
N SER A 173 11.41 -1.41 7.33
CA SER A 173 11.41 -0.37 6.30
C SER A 173 10.71 0.89 6.81
N LEU A 174 11.18 2.04 6.32
CA LEU A 174 10.67 3.37 6.64
C LEU A 174 10.47 4.13 5.35
N LYS A 175 9.24 4.61 5.09
CA LYS A 175 8.94 5.42 3.89
C LYS A 175 8.29 6.74 4.30
N PRO A 176 9.04 7.86 4.40
CA PRO A 176 8.47 9.19 4.33
C PRO A 176 7.89 9.45 2.93
N GLU A 177 6.73 10.12 2.89
CA GLU A 177 6.01 10.47 1.67
C GLU A 177 5.39 11.84 1.80
N LEU A 178 5.47 12.65 0.75
CA LEU A 178 4.78 13.92 0.58
C LEU A 178 3.71 13.75 -0.49
N GLY A 179 2.50 14.24 -0.23
CA GLY A 179 1.41 14.17 -1.18
C GLY A 179 0.59 15.44 -1.29
N VAL A 180 -0.04 15.59 -2.43
CA VAL A 180 -0.98 16.67 -2.73
C VAL A 180 -2.23 16.09 -3.35
N SER A 181 -3.38 16.65 -2.94
CA SER A 181 -4.71 16.34 -3.48
C SER A 181 -5.41 17.62 -3.87
N LYS A 182 -6.04 17.66 -5.05
CA LYS A 182 -6.80 18.81 -5.58
C LYS A 182 -8.18 18.38 -6.02
N ALA A 183 -9.20 18.94 -5.40
CA ALA A 183 -10.58 18.74 -5.83
C ALA A 183 -10.93 19.70 -6.98
N LEU A 184 -11.53 19.17 -8.04
CA LEU A 184 -11.92 19.87 -9.28
C LEU A 184 -13.33 19.43 -9.70
N GLY A 185 -14.33 19.88 -8.97
CA GLY A 185 -15.72 19.47 -9.18
C GLY A 185 -15.93 17.99 -8.86
N ALA A 186 -16.29 17.17 -9.86
CA ALA A 186 -16.44 15.72 -9.68
C ALA A 186 -15.09 14.97 -9.67
N TRP A 187 -14.01 15.61 -10.10
CA TRP A 187 -12.68 15.05 -10.10
C TRP A 187 -11.90 15.38 -8.84
N THR A 188 -11.04 14.47 -8.43
CA THR A 188 -9.95 14.74 -7.47
C THR A 188 -8.67 14.18 -8.09
N LEU A 189 -7.66 15.02 -8.21
CA LEU A 189 -6.33 14.63 -8.67
C LEU A 189 -5.39 14.55 -7.48
N GLU A 190 -4.69 13.44 -7.34
CA GLU A 190 -3.69 13.25 -6.29
C GLU A 190 -2.33 12.88 -6.89
N ALA A 191 -1.27 13.33 -6.24
CA ALA A 191 0.08 12.91 -6.51
C ALA A 191 0.85 12.79 -5.20
N ALA A 192 1.72 11.79 -5.09
CA ALA A 192 2.60 11.63 -3.95
C ALA A 192 4.00 11.13 -4.38
N ALA A 193 5.01 11.52 -3.61
CA ALA A 193 6.38 11.09 -3.80
C ALA A 193 6.98 10.65 -2.46
N GLY A 194 7.69 9.53 -2.46
CA GLY A 194 8.28 8.95 -1.26
C GLY A 194 9.59 8.24 -1.51
N VAL A 195 10.31 7.99 -0.42
CA VAL A 195 11.58 7.24 -0.43
C VAL A 195 11.48 6.15 0.63
N THR A 196 11.71 4.90 0.25
CA THR A 196 11.74 3.79 1.20
C THR A 196 13.20 3.48 1.56
N PHE A 197 13.49 3.50 2.85
CA PHE A 197 14.75 3.06 3.45
C PHE A 197 14.57 1.70 4.11
N TYR A 198 15.60 0.91 4.13
CA TYR A 198 15.59 -0.45 4.68
C TYR A 198 16.72 -0.62 5.69
N THR A 199 16.48 -1.39 6.76
CA THR A 199 17.58 -1.94 7.56
C THR A 199 18.17 -3.17 6.88
N ASP A 200 19.33 -3.61 7.33
CA ASP A 200 19.93 -4.84 6.84
C ASP A 200 19.09 -6.06 7.29
N ASN A 201 19.09 -7.11 6.47
CA ASN A 201 18.73 -8.46 6.89
C ASN A 201 20.01 -9.25 7.06
N ASP A 202 20.37 -9.52 8.30
CA ASP A 202 21.61 -10.18 8.72
C ASP A 202 21.52 -11.71 8.82
N ALA A 203 20.39 -12.27 8.44
CA ALA A 203 20.13 -13.70 8.39
C ALA A 203 19.64 -14.17 6.99
N PHE A 204 20.11 -13.50 5.92
CA PHE A 204 19.66 -13.81 4.57
C PHE A 204 20.34 -15.08 4.02
N ALA A 205 19.53 -16.04 3.53
CA ALA A 205 19.99 -17.32 2.97
C ALA A 205 21.01 -18.03 3.87
N GLY A 206 20.66 -18.20 5.13
CA GLY A 206 21.49 -18.73 6.19
C GLY A 206 22.09 -17.61 7.04
N ASN A 207 23.34 -17.28 6.84
CA ASN A 207 24.08 -16.28 7.62
C ASN A 207 24.53 -15.08 6.78
N GLY A 208 23.92 -14.85 5.61
CA GLY A 208 24.28 -13.74 4.75
C GLY A 208 23.70 -12.41 5.25
N VAL A 209 24.35 -11.32 4.91
CA VAL A 209 23.87 -9.97 5.15
C VAL A 209 23.37 -9.38 3.83
N ARG A 210 22.07 -9.07 3.77
CA ARG A 210 21.45 -8.41 2.63
C ARG A 210 21.12 -6.95 2.96
N ARG A 211 21.70 -6.04 2.19
CA ARG A 211 21.43 -4.62 2.20
C ARG A 211 20.61 -4.23 0.98
N GLN A 212 19.87 -3.15 1.08
CA GLN A 212 19.15 -2.58 -0.07
C GLN A 212 19.25 -1.07 -0.06
N ASP A 213 19.62 -0.52 -1.21
CA ASP A 213 19.62 0.92 -1.46
C ASP A 213 18.21 1.50 -1.34
N PRO A 214 18.08 2.82 -1.09
CA PRO A 214 16.77 3.47 -1.07
C PRO A 214 16.00 3.26 -2.36
N LEU A 215 14.66 3.09 -2.22
CA LEU A 215 13.73 2.96 -3.33
C LEU A 215 12.86 4.22 -3.40
N TYR A 216 12.97 4.96 -4.49
CA TYR A 216 12.20 6.17 -4.78
C TYR A 216 10.91 5.79 -5.49
N SER A 217 9.81 6.43 -5.11
CA SER A 217 8.50 6.19 -5.73
C SER A 217 7.73 7.48 -5.94
N VAL A 218 6.98 7.52 -7.05
CA VAL A 218 6.00 8.57 -7.34
C VAL A 218 4.72 7.88 -7.74
N GLN A 219 3.60 8.34 -7.22
CA GLN A 219 2.26 7.85 -7.60
C GLN A 219 1.34 9.02 -7.96
N ALA A 220 0.40 8.75 -8.85
CA ALA A 220 -0.63 9.70 -9.28
C ALA A 220 -1.97 8.99 -9.42
N HIS A 221 -3.05 9.70 -9.08
CA HIS A 221 -4.41 9.19 -9.11
C HIS A 221 -5.34 10.22 -9.73
N ALA A 222 -6.18 9.76 -10.66
CA ALA A 222 -7.30 10.53 -11.19
C ALA A 222 -8.60 9.89 -10.70
N ILE A 223 -9.24 10.53 -9.74
CA ILE A 223 -10.41 10.02 -9.04
C ILE A 223 -11.64 10.75 -9.56
N TYR A 224 -12.68 10.04 -9.93
CA TYR A 224 -13.95 10.59 -10.39
C TYR A 224 -15.11 10.12 -9.53
N ASN A 225 -15.83 11.08 -8.94
CA ASN A 225 -17.04 10.82 -8.18
C ASN A 225 -18.23 10.71 -9.15
N LEU A 226 -18.64 9.47 -9.46
CA LEU A 226 -19.79 9.19 -10.32
C LEU A 226 -21.11 9.66 -9.68
N ASN A 227 -21.22 9.47 -8.38
CA ASN A 227 -22.32 9.95 -7.54
C ASN A 227 -21.86 9.95 -6.06
N PRO A 228 -22.74 10.36 -5.12
CA PRO A 228 -22.36 10.44 -3.70
C PRO A 228 -21.93 9.13 -3.01
N THR A 229 -22.22 7.99 -3.60
CA THR A 229 -21.92 6.67 -3.02
C THR A 229 -20.92 5.86 -3.84
N LEU A 230 -20.59 6.33 -5.04
CA LEU A 230 -19.75 5.59 -5.98
C LEU A 230 -18.69 6.50 -6.59
N TRP A 231 -17.44 6.10 -6.45
CA TRP A 231 -16.32 6.72 -7.15
C TRP A 231 -15.42 5.67 -7.79
N ALA A 232 -14.68 6.09 -8.80
CA ALA A 232 -13.67 5.30 -9.49
C ALA A 232 -12.36 6.08 -9.59
N ALA A 233 -11.24 5.38 -9.67
CA ALA A 233 -9.94 5.97 -9.89
C ALA A 233 -9.16 5.22 -10.95
N LEU A 234 -8.33 5.98 -11.69
CA LEU A 234 -7.22 5.47 -12.49
C LEU A 234 -5.94 5.83 -11.76
N ASP A 235 -5.08 4.85 -11.60
CA ASP A 235 -3.92 4.91 -10.74
C ASP A 235 -2.66 4.62 -11.55
N GLY A 236 -1.56 5.32 -11.23
CA GLY A 236 -0.25 5.09 -11.81
C GLY A 236 0.86 5.22 -10.77
N THR A 237 1.87 4.36 -10.86
CA THR A 237 3.05 4.40 -9.99
C THR A 237 4.31 4.17 -10.81
N TYR A 238 5.35 4.95 -10.51
CA TYR A 238 6.70 4.73 -10.97
C TYR A 238 7.64 4.61 -9.78
N TYR A 239 8.56 3.65 -9.81
CA TYR A 239 9.57 3.49 -8.78
C TYR A 239 10.92 3.11 -9.36
N THR A 240 11.98 3.59 -8.71
CA THR A 240 13.37 3.38 -9.13
C THR A 240 14.33 3.34 -7.95
N GLY A 241 15.40 2.55 -8.05
CA GLY A 241 16.37 2.33 -6.98
C GLY A 241 16.30 0.91 -6.42
N GLY A 242 16.54 0.77 -5.13
CA GLY A 242 16.35 -0.49 -4.41
C GLY A 242 17.30 -1.61 -4.82
N ARG A 243 18.49 -1.30 -5.38
CA ARG A 243 19.52 -2.30 -5.69
C ARG A 243 19.93 -3.01 -4.41
N THR A 244 20.17 -4.31 -4.48
CA THR A 244 20.62 -5.08 -3.32
C THR A 244 22.13 -5.36 -3.35
N THR A 245 22.67 -5.58 -2.16
CA THR A 245 24.04 -6.03 -1.94
C THR A 245 24.01 -7.18 -0.93
N VAL A 246 24.50 -8.33 -1.32
CA VAL A 246 24.55 -9.52 -0.46
C VAL A 246 26.00 -9.89 -0.20
N ASN A 247 26.39 -9.91 1.08
CA ASN A 247 27.76 -10.20 1.52
C ASN A 247 28.83 -9.36 0.79
N GLY A 248 28.53 -8.08 0.52
CA GLY A 248 29.42 -7.15 -0.20
C GLY A 248 29.38 -7.26 -1.73
N VAL A 249 28.63 -8.22 -2.29
CA VAL A 249 28.45 -8.36 -3.73
C VAL A 249 27.22 -7.57 -4.18
N ILE A 250 27.41 -6.62 -5.08
CA ILE A 250 26.33 -5.78 -5.62
C ILE A 250 25.52 -6.58 -6.63
N GLY A 251 24.20 -6.63 -6.45
CA GLY A 251 23.27 -7.27 -7.38
C GLY A 251 22.98 -6.43 -8.64
N ASP A 252 22.59 -7.09 -9.73
CA ASP A 252 22.05 -6.41 -10.94
C ASP A 252 20.53 -6.38 -10.91
N ASP A 253 19.97 -5.87 -9.82
CA ASP A 253 18.54 -5.84 -9.53
C ASP A 253 18.00 -4.41 -9.30
N LEU A 254 18.68 -3.41 -9.86
CA LEU A 254 18.21 -2.02 -9.84
C LEU A 254 16.80 -1.96 -10.44
N GLN A 255 15.83 -1.57 -9.64
CA GLN A 255 14.45 -1.41 -10.08
C GLN A 255 14.26 -0.12 -10.89
N ARG A 256 13.49 -0.20 -11.96
CA ARG A 256 13.02 0.94 -12.76
C ARG A 256 11.71 0.51 -13.42
N ASN A 257 10.65 0.60 -12.65
CA ASN A 257 9.39 -0.05 -13.00
C ASN A 257 8.22 0.93 -12.89
N SER A 258 7.21 0.72 -13.72
CA SER A 258 5.93 1.42 -13.65
C SER A 258 4.79 0.42 -13.58
N ARG A 259 3.72 0.84 -12.92
CA ARG A 259 2.48 0.08 -12.78
C ARG A 259 1.30 1.01 -13.02
N TRP A 260 0.21 0.44 -13.45
CA TRP A 260 -1.09 1.10 -13.52
C TRP A 260 -2.13 0.30 -12.75
N GLY A 261 -3.23 0.93 -12.41
CA GLY A 261 -4.32 0.28 -11.71
C GLY A 261 -5.63 1.04 -11.86
N GLY A 262 -6.66 0.42 -11.39
CA GLY A 262 -7.99 1.01 -11.29
C GLY A 262 -8.65 0.61 -9.99
N THR A 263 -9.39 1.54 -9.41
CA THR A 263 -10.12 1.35 -8.17
C THR A 263 -11.57 1.74 -8.36
N LEU A 264 -12.49 0.94 -7.80
CA LEU A 264 -13.91 1.23 -7.72
C LEU A 264 -14.35 1.10 -6.26
N ALA A 265 -14.98 2.12 -5.72
CA ALA A 265 -15.45 2.09 -4.33
C ALA A 265 -16.90 2.51 -4.22
N TYR A 266 -17.66 1.72 -3.48
CA TYR A 266 -19.10 1.86 -3.30
C TYR A 266 -19.46 1.89 -1.80
N SER A 267 -20.14 2.96 -1.39
CA SER A 267 -20.73 3.08 -0.04
C SER A 267 -22.08 2.36 -0.02
N ILE A 268 -22.15 1.22 0.67
CA ILE A 268 -23.37 0.42 0.84
C ILE A 268 -24.39 1.21 1.68
N ASP A 269 -23.88 1.79 2.77
CA ASP A 269 -24.63 2.62 3.69
C ASP A 269 -23.70 3.66 4.35
N ARG A 270 -24.19 4.31 5.43
CA ARG A 270 -23.40 5.34 6.13
C ARG A 270 -22.17 4.79 6.86
N LEU A 271 -22.16 3.52 7.20
CA LEU A 271 -21.11 2.88 8.00
C LEU A 271 -20.24 1.93 7.17
N ASN A 272 -20.77 1.40 6.07
CA ASN A 272 -20.15 0.31 5.33
C ASN A 272 -19.86 0.69 3.89
N SER A 273 -18.69 0.28 3.39
CA SER A 273 -18.30 0.43 1.99
C SER A 273 -17.50 -0.76 1.48
N LEU A 274 -17.51 -0.94 0.17
CA LEU A 274 -16.70 -1.92 -0.55
C LEU A 274 -15.75 -1.20 -1.49
N LYS A 275 -14.55 -1.74 -1.63
CA LYS A 275 -13.54 -1.30 -2.58
C LYS A 275 -13.04 -2.49 -3.38
N LEU A 276 -13.18 -2.43 -4.70
CA LEU A 276 -12.57 -3.35 -5.65
C LEU A 276 -11.39 -2.64 -6.31
N TYR A 277 -10.27 -3.31 -6.47
CA TYR A 277 -9.10 -2.76 -7.14
C TYR A 277 -8.39 -3.81 -7.98
N TYR A 278 -7.76 -3.33 -9.05
CA TYR A 278 -6.89 -4.11 -9.91
C TYR A 278 -5.62 -3.30 -10.20
N SER A 279 -4.47 -3.98 -10.29
CA SER A 279 -3.24 -3.35 -10.78
C SER A 279 -2.36 -4.35 -11.53
N SER A 280 -1.57 -3.83 -12.48
CA SER A 280 -0.64 -4.61 -13.29
C SER A 280 0.62 -3.81 -13.56
N GLY A 281 1.72 -4.50 -13.85
CA GLY A 281 2.93 -3.89 -14.40
C GLY A 281 2.64 -3.26 -15.76
N LEU A 282 3.27 -2.12 -16.04
CA LEU A 282 3.26 -1.45 -17.34
C LEU A 282 4.61 -1.59 -18.03
N ALA A 283 5.70 -1.41 -17.28
CA ALA A 283 7.05 -1.64 -17.72
C ALA A 283 7.91 -2.05 -16.52
N ALA A 284 8.67 -3.11 -16.66
CA ALA A 284 9.60 -3.60 -15.64
C ALA A 284 10.97 -3.82 -16.27
N ARG A 285 12.00 -3.09 -15.79
CA ARG A 285 13.39 -3.37 -16.18
C ARG A 285 13.92 -4.57 -15.43
N THR A 286 13.67 -4.62 -14.14
CA THR A 286 14.12 -5.69 -13.26
C THR A 286 13.07 -5.87 -12.19
N GLY A 287 12.60 -7.06 -12.00
CA GLY A 287 11.69 -7.37 -10.93
C GLY A 287 10.34 -7.80 -11.37
N THR A 288 9.46 -7.66 -10.49
CA THR A 288 8.17 -8.27 -10.38
C THR A 288 7.21 -7.69 -11.40
N ASP A 289 6.92 -8.43 -12.46
CA ASP A 289 5.75 -8.18 -13.30
C ASP A 289 4.61 -9.06 -12.76
N PHE A 290 3.82 -8.50 -11.88
CA PHE A 290 2.70 -9.20 -11.26
C PHE A 290 1.40 -8.41 -11.39
N GLN A 291 0.31 -9.12 -11.37
CA GLN A 291 -1.04 -8.59 -11.36
C GLN A 291 -1.63 -8.77 -9.97
N ILE A 292 -2.50 -7.85 -9.58
CA ILE A 292 -3.23 -7.91 -8.30
C ILE A 292 -4.70 -7.62 -8.60
N VAL A 293 -5.58 -8.45 -8.04
CA VAL A 293 -7.00 -8.13 -7.88
C VAL A 293 -7.34 -8.21 -6.40
N GLY A 294 -8.12 -7.27 -5.89
CA GLY A 294 -8.49 -7.31 -4.48
C GLY A 294 -9.84 -6.67 -4.20
N LEU A 295 -10.44 -7.15 -3.12
CA LEU A 295 -11.69 -6.67 -2.57
C LEU A 295 -11.49 -6.32 -1.10
N ALA A 296 -11.99 -5.18 -0.67
CA ALA A 296 -11.96 -4.76 0.73
C ALA A 296 -13.35 -4.29 1.17
N TRP A 297 -13.76 -4.75 2.33
CA TRP A 297 -14.89 -4.20 3.07
C TRP A 297 -14.35 -3.29 4.17
N GLN A 298 -14.96 -2.12 4.33
CA GLN A 298 -14.64 -1.16 5.37
C GLN A 298 -15.88 -0.86 6.20
N HIS A 299 -15.71 -0.91 7.51
CA HIS A 299 -16.68 -0.45 8.49
C HIS A 299 -16.14 0.76 9.25
N ARG A 300 -16.96 1.80 9.39
CA ARG A 300 -16.59 3.00 10.15
C ARG A 300 -17.56 3.22 11.31
N TRP A 301 -17.03 3.76 12.41
CA TRP A 301 -17.83 4.09 13.60
C TRP A 301 -17.22 5.26 14.38
N GLY A 302 -17.98 5.80 15.31
CA GLY A 302 -17.62 6.94 16.15
C GLY A 302 -18.48 8.16 15.85
N LEU A 303 -18.33 9.21 16.66
CA LEU A 303 -18.97 10.52 16.47
C LEU A 303 -20.51 10.52 16.52
N GLY A 304 -21.14 9.45 16.98
CA GLY A 304 -22.61 9.32 16.98
C GLY A 304 -23.20 9.00 15.60
N LEU A 305 -22.42 8.39 14.70
CA LEU A 305 -22.86 7.88 13.39
C LEU A 305 -23.82 6.70 13.55
#